data_8ed36c90556fc724b0d4aa5a2b81aefc
#
_entry.id   8ed36c90556fc724b0d4aa5a2b81aefc
#
_cell.length_a   1.000
_cell.length_b   1.000
_cell.length_c   1.000
_cell.angle_alpha   90.00
_cell.angle_beta   90.00
_cell.angle_gamma   90.00
#
_symmetry.space_group_name_H-M   'P 1'
#
loop_
_entity.id
_entity.type
_entity.pdbx_description
1 polymer ?
#
loop_
_entity_poly.entity_id
_entity_poly.type
_entity_poly.pdbx_seq_one_letter_code
_entity_poly.pdbx_strand_id
1 'polypeptide(L)'
;MSELNTIREAIDAIAAGKFVVVVDDEDRENEGDLIIAADSVTAEDMAFMVKYTSGVVCCAITNERADALHLPLMVANNTEAMGTAFTISVDVAEGTTTGISASDRSLTCKALADPEVAASGFARPGHVFPLRARAGGVLKRAGHTEAAVDLATMAGLSPAGVLCEIVSDDGTMARLPELIEFSKTHKIPIISIADMIRYRNRHERLVERFSSARIPTKYGDFSAHIYRSSLDEVEHLAFVYGDLNTDEPPLVRVHSECLTGDVLGSLRCDCGSQLDTAMKLVAENGSGAIVYLRGHEAVSYTHLTL
;
A
#
# COMPACT_ATOMS: atom_id res chain seq x y z
N MET A 1 -4.07 -6.73 25.74
CA MET A 1 -5.01 -6.59 24.61
C MET A 1 -4.53 -5.38 23.84
N SER A 2 -4.46 -5.43 22.52
CA SER A 2 -4.01 -4.27 21.74
C SER A 2 -5.00 -3.13 21.97
N GLU A 3 -4.52 -1.94 22.26
CA GLU A 3 -5.38 -0.74 22.41
C GLU A 3 -5.94 -0.27 21.05
N LEU A 4 -5.52 -0.90 19.95
CA LEU A 4 -5.97 -0.62 18.58
C LEU A 4 -7.09 -1.56 18.16
N ASN A 5 -7.98 -1.04 17.33
CA ASN A 5 -9.07 -1.77 16.69
C ASN A 5 -8.57 -2.72 15.60
N THR A 6 -9.43 -3.64 15.18
CA THR A 6 -9.15 -4.53 14.05
C THR A 6 -9.32 -3.78 12.71
N ILE A 7 -8.60 -4.24 11.67
CA ILE A 7 -8.76 -3.68 10.31
C ILE A 7 -10.19 -3.89 9.79
N ARG A 8 -10.86 -4.97 10.20
CA ARG A 8 -12.25 -5.21 9.81
C ARG A 8 -13.19 -4.14 10.37
N GLU A 9 -13.04 -3.76 11.64
CA GLU A 9 -13.84 -2.67 12.24
C GLU A 9 -13.60 -1.34 11.53
N ALA A 10 -12.36 -1.06 11.11
CA ALA A 10 -12.03 0.14 10.33
C ALA A 10 -12.69 0.12 8.95
N ILE A 11 -12.63 -1.01 8.23
CA ILE A 11 -13.31 -1.18 6.93
C ILE A 11 -14.82 -0.98 7.08
N ASP A 12 -15.43 -1.58 8.09
CA ASP A 12 -16.88 -1.45 8.34
C ASP A 12 -17.26 0.01 8.70
N ALA A 13 -16.39 0.74 9.42
CA ALA A 13 -16.58 2.17 9.72
C ALA A 13 -16.52 3.02 8.44
N ILE A 14 -15.52 2.83 7.59
CA ILE A 14 -15.39 3.54 6.31
C ILE A 14 -16.57 3.24 5.39
N ALA A 15 -17.01 1.98 5.29
CA ALA A 15 -18.17 1.57 4.51
C ALA A 15 -19.46 2.24 5.01
N ALA A 16 -19.54 2.53 6.31
CA ALA A 16 -20.67 3.25 6.93
C ALA A 16 -20.53 4.78 6.85
N GLY A 17 -19.56 5.33 6.10
CA GLY A 17 -19.31 6.76 5.97
C GLY A 17 -18.79 7.40 7.26
N LYS A 18 -18.02 6.66 8.07
CA LYS A 18 -17.48 7.14 9.34
C LYS A 18 -15.96 7.30 9.28
N PHE A 19 -15.44 8.09 10.20
CA PHE A 19 -14.01 8.28 10.39
C PHE A 19 -13.31 7.04 10.93
N VAL A 20 -12.01 6.95 10.61
CA VAL A 20 -11.02 6.07 11.21
C VAL A 20 -9.78 6.91 11.53
N VAL A 21 -9.17 6.71 12.69
CA VAL A 21 -7.83 7.20 13.00
C VAL A 21 -6.82 6.16 12.53
N VAL A 22 -5.87 6.58 11.71
CA VAL A 22 -4.79 5.72 11.23
C VAL A 22 -3.47 6.26 11.74
N VAL A 23 -2.68 5.42 12.41
CA VAL A 23 -1.35 5.78 12.92
C VAL A 23 -0.26 5.08 12.12
N ASP A 24 0.84 5.77 11.92
CA ASP A 24 2.03 5.21 11.29
C ASP A 24 3.09 4.80 12.34
N ASP A 25 4.27 4.41 11.87
CA ASP A 25 5.36 3.95 12.70
C ASP A 25 6.06 5.11 13.41
N GLU A 26 6.56 4.87 14.64
CA GLU A 26 7.33 5.85 15.43
C GLU A 26 8.61 6.31 14.71
N ASP A 27 9.20 5.43 13.88
CA ASP A 27 10.40 5.70 13.09
C ASP A 27 10.10 6.42 11.75
N ARG A 28 8.79 6.70 11.43
CA ARG A 28 8.39 7.41 10.22
C ARG A 28 7.97 8.86 10.54
N GLU A 29 6.68 9.19 10.54
CA GLU A 29 6.15 10.50 10.93
C GLU A 29 5.76 10.52 12.41
N ASN A 30 5.41 9.35 12.93
CA ASN A 30 4.88 9.16 14.28
C ASN A 30 3.65 10.03 14.52
N GLU A 31 2.73 10.01 13.57
CA GLU A 31 1.52 10.84 13.54
C GLU A 31 0.27 9.98 13.37
N GLY A 32 -0.88 10.61 13.48
CA GLY A 32 -2.16 9.98 13.22
C GLY A 32 -3.07 10.87 12.40
N ASP A 33 -3.60 10.32 11.32
CA ASP A 33 -4.55 11.01 10.46
C ASP A 33 -5.98 10.58 10.74
N LEU A 34 -6.87 11.56 10.68
CA LEU A 34 -8.30 11.34 10.60
C LEU A 34 -8.67 11.07 9.14
N ILE A 35 -9.19 9.88 8.86
CA ILE A 35 -9.48 9.41 7.50
C ILE A 35 -10.97 9.09 7.35
N ILE A 36 -11.56 9.49 6.21
CA ILE A 36 -12.91 9.12 5.78
C ILE A 36 -12.92 8.91 4.25
N ALA A 37 -13.80 8.04 3.74
CA ALA A 37 -13.96 7.90 2.29
C ALA A 37 -14.48 9.21 1.67
N ALA A 38 -13.89 9.59 0.53
CA ALA A 38 -14.27 10.85 -0.13
C ALA A 38 -15.72 10.82 -0.68
N ASP A 39 -16.25 9.65 -1.06
CA ASP A 39 -17.65 9.47 -1.46
C ASP A 39 -18.63 9.91 -0.38
N SER A 40 -18.29 9.69 0.89
CA SER A 40 -19.20 9.79 2.02
C SER A 40 -19.10 11.10 2.79
N VAL A 41 -17.98 11.85 2.63
CA VAL A 41 -17.69 13.03 3.47
C VAL A 41 -18.77 14.09 3.37
N THR A 42 -19.37 14.48 4.51
CA THR A 42 -20.37 15.55 4.58
C THR A 42 -19.76 16.90 4.99
N ALA A 43 -20.54 17.96 4.94
CA ALA A 43 -20.11 19.26 5.45
C ALA A 43 -19.83 19.22 6.97
N GLU A 44 -20.61 18.45 7.71
CA GLU A 44 -20.47 18.22 9.15
C GLU A 44 -19.15 17.46 9.46
N ASP A 45 -18.85 16.41 8.69
CA ASP A 45 -17.60 15.67 8.81
C ASP A 45 -16.39 16.56 8.50
N MET A 46 -16.48 17.35 7.44
CA MET A 46 -15.44 18.31 7.08
C MET A 46 -15.24 19.37 8.17
N ALA A 47 -16.32 19.86 8.78
CA ALA A 47 -16.25 20.80 9.89
C ALA A 47 -15.59 20.17 11.14
N PHE A 48 -15.90 18.90 11.41
CA PHE A 48 -15.25 18.13 12.46
C PHE A 48 -13.74 17.98 12.19
N MET A 49 -13.39 17.59 10.97
CA MET A 49 -11.99 17.43 10.54
C MET A 49 -11.22 18.74 10.73
N VAL A 50 -11.73 19.86 10.21
CA VAL A 50 -11.09 21.21 10.36
C VAL A 50 -10.90 21.62 11.80
N LYS A 51 -11.80 21.21 12.70
CA LYS A 51 -11.72 21.56 14.11
C LYS A 51 -10.62 20.83 14.88
N TYR A 52 -10.34 19.58 14.51
CA TYR A 52 -9.50 18.68 15.32
C TYR A 52 -8.19 18.27 14.62
N THR A 53 -7.92 18.82 13.44
CA THR A 53 -6.74 18.47 12.66
C THR A 53 -5.92 19.71 12.28
N SER A 54 -4.79 19.53 11.59
CA SER A 54 -3.93 20.61 11.07
C SER A 54 -4.68 21.59 10.15
N GLY A 55 -5.82 21.16 9.59
CA GLY A 55 -6.63 21.95 8.67
C GLY A 55 -6.14 21.92 7.21
N VAL A 56 -5.00 21.30 6.92
CA VAL A 56 -4.51 21.07 5.56
C VAL A 56 -5.19 19.83 5.00
N VAL A 57 -6.45 19.99 4.58
CA VAL A 57 -7.27 18.88 4.09
C VAL A 57 -6.71 18.35 2.77
N CYS A 58 -6.29 17.10 2.79
CA CYS A 58 -5.83 16.35 1.62
C CYS A 58 -6.90 15.35 1.17
N CYS A 59 -6.90 15.03 -0.13
CA CYS A 59 -7.71 13.96 -0.71
C CYS A 59 -6.80 13.03 -1.50
N ALA A 60 -6.52 11.85 -0.95
CA ALA A 60 -5.75 10.82 -1.63
C ALA A 60 -6.59 10.18 -2.74
N ILE A 61 -6.02 10.09 -3.93
CA ILE A 61 -6.64 9.48 -5.13
C ILE A 61 -5.62 8.60 -5.84
N THR A 62 -6.09 7.73 -6.73
CA THR A 62 -5.20 6.90 -7.55
C THR A 62 -4.47 7.73 -8.61
N ASN A 63 -3.38 7.19 -9.17
CA ASN A 63 -2.67 7.84 -10.27
C ASN A 63 -3.55 8.01 -11.50
N GLU A 64 -4.36 6.97 -11.81
CA GLU A 64 -5.27 6.97 -12.97
C GLU A 64 -6.31 8.10 -12.84
N ARG A 65 -6.85 8.30 -11.62
CA ARG A 65 -7.80 9.38 -11.37
C ARG A 65 -7.13 10.75 -11.47
N ALA A 66 -5.93 10.91 -10.90
CA ALA A 66 -5.16 12.14 -11.00
C ALA A 66 -4.80 12.49 -12.45
N ASP A 67 -4.47 11.47 -13.28
CA ASP A 67 -4.18 11.66 -14.70
C ASP A 67 -5.43 12.03 -15.48
N ALA A 68 -6.57 11.36 -15.26
CA ALA A 68 -7.85 11.70 -15.86
C ALA A 68 -8.31 13.13 -15.51
N LEU A 69 -7.97 13.61 -14.31
CA LEU A 69 -8.26 14.96 -13.88
C LEU A 69 -7.19 15.98 -14.29
N HIS A 70 -6.13 15.58 -15.00
CA HIS A 70 -5.00 16.44 -15.39
C HIS A 70 -4.39 17.19 -14.18
N LEU A 71 -4.14 16.48 -13.09
CA LEU A 71 -3.53 17.03 -11.87
C LEU A 71 -2.03 16.73 -11.84
N PRO A 72 -1.17 17.65 -12.33
CA PRO A 72 0.28 17.48 -12.23
C PRO A 72 0.74 17.56 -10.78
N LEU A 73 1.93 17.03 -10.50
CA LEU A 73 2.60 17.27 -9.23
C LEU A 73 2.79 18.77 -9.00
N MET A 74 2.67 19.20 -7.74
CA MET A 74 2.82 20.60 -7.33
C MET A 74 4.20 21.15 -7.67
N VAL A 75 5.23 20.31 -7.62
CA VAL A 75 6.62 20.66 -7.94
C VAL A 75 7.24 19.62 -8.86
N ALA A 76 8.10 20.05 -9.76
CA ALA A 76 8.83 19.16 -10.69
C ALA A 76 9.88 18.31 -9.97
N ASN A 77 10.50 18.86 -8.92
CA ASN A 77 11.47 18.17 -8.08
C ASN A 77 10.97 18.16 -6.63
N ASN A 78 10.46 17.02 -6.18
CA ASN A 78 9.98 16.85 -4.82
C ASN A 78 11.16 16.62 -3.88
N THR A 79 11.38 17.54 -2.94
CA THR A 79 12.42 17.50 -1.89
C THR A 79 11.83 17.25 -0.51
N GLU A 80 10.53 16.92 -0.42
CA GLU A 80 9.87 16.56 0.83
C GLU A 80 10.41 15.22 1.33
N ALA A 81 10.66 15.13 2.65
CA ALA A 81 11.41 14.02 3.27
C ALA A 81 10.75 12.65 3.06
N MET A 82 9.41 12.59 3.07
CA MET A 82 8.63 11.36 2.90
C MET A 82 8.23 11.13 1.44
N GLY A 83 8.53 12.08 0.54
CA GLY A 83 8.21 12.02 -0.87
C GLY A 83 6.71 12.04 -1.16
N THR A 84 5.91 12.70 -0.31
CA THR A 84 4.46 12.82 -0.48
C THR A 84 4.13 13.53 -1.79
N ALA A 85 3.32 12.86 -2.61
CA ALA A 85 3.05 13.28 -3.98
C ALA A 85 1.89 14.29 -4.06
N PHE A 86 2.10 15.49 -3.53
CA PHE A 86 1.16 16.60 -3.65
C PHE A 86 0.97 16.97 -5.12
N THR A 87 -0.29 17.15 -5.51
CA THR A 87 -0.64 17.78 -6.80
C THR A 87 -0.97 19.25 -6.58
N ILE A 88 -1.22 19.98 -7.66
CA ILE A 88 -1.80 21.32 -7.55
C ILE A 88 -3.12 21.23 -6.80
N SER A 89 -3.42 22.22 -5.95
CA SER A 89 -4.68 22.30 -5.21
C SER A 89 -5.86 22.62 -6.12
N VAL A 90 -7.04 22.17 -5.73
CA VAL A 90 -8.26 22.33 -6.53
C VAL A 90 -9.47 22.69 -5.67
N ASP A 91 -10.49 23.26 -6.32
CA ASP A 91 -11.87 23.33 -5.84
C ASP A 91 -12.81 22.87 -6.95
N VAL A 92 -13.90 22.17 -6.62
CA VAL A 92 -14.95 21.90 -7.61
C VAL A 92 -15.59 23.22 -7.99
N ALA A 93 -15.79 23.43 -9.29
CA ALA A 93 -16.24 24.73 -9.80
C ALA A 93 -17.76 24.97 -9.60
N GLU A 94 -18.54 23.90 -9.60
CA GLU A 94 -20.00 23.97 -9.48
C GLU A 94 -20.45 23.70 -8.05
N GLY A 95 -21.37 24.50 -7.55
CA GLY A 95 -21.97 24.32 -6.22
C GLY A 95 -21.16 24.86 -5.05
N THR A 96 -19.97 25.44 -5.30
CA THR A 96 -19.12 26.05 -4.28
C THR A 96 -19.22 27.57 -4.28
N THR A 97 -18.79 28.18 -3.17
CA THR A 97 -18.68 29.65 -3.04
C THR A 97 -17.23 30.09 -3.25
N THR A 98 -16.44 30.22 -2.18
CA THR A 98 -15.01 30.58 -2.25
C THR A 98 -14.08 29.36 -2.20
N GLY A 99 -14.62 28.16 -1.99
CA GLY A 99 -13.87 26.91 -1.93
C GLY A 99 -13.38 26.50 -0.53
N ILE A 100 -13.26 27.43 0.43
CA ILE A 100 -12.65 27.17 1.74
C ILE A 100 -13.60 26.62 2.81
N SER A 101 -14.92 26.85 2.66
CA SER A 101 -15.89 26.39 3.68
C SER A 101 -15.88 24.86 3.81
N ALA A 102 -16.35 24.35 4.95
CA ALA A 102 -16.50 22.91 5.14
C ALA A 102 -17.41 22.27 4.08
N SER A 103 -18.49 22.98 3.71
CA SER A 103 -19.38 22.55 2.62
C SER A 103 -18.65 22.50 1.28
N ASP A 104 -17.90 23.54 0.91
CA ASP A 104 -17.21 23.62 -0.37
C ASP A 104 -16.13 22.53 -0.48
N ARG A 105 -15.32 22.32 0.60
CA ARG A 105 -14.28 21.30 0.61
C ARG A 105 -14.87 19.88 0.58
N SER A 106 -15.99 19.63 1.24
CA SER A 106 -16.66 18.33 1.16
C SER A 106 -17.16 18.04 -0.25
N LEU A 107 -17.74 19.02 -0.94
CA LEU A 107 -18.15 18.91 -2.36
C LEU A 107 -16.94 18.62 -3.26
N THR A 108 -15.82 19.33 -3.03
CA THR A 108 -14.59 19.12 -3.80
C THR A 108 -14.02 17.70 -3.61
N CYS A 109 -14.01 17.19 -2.37
CA CYS A 109 -13.55 15.82 -2.09
C CYS A 109 -14.45 14.77 -2.77
N LYS A 110 -15.77 14.93 -2.71
CA LYS A 110 -16.72 14.06 -3.44
C LYS A 110 -16.50 14.08 -4.93
N ALA A 111 -16.32 15.28 -5.51
CA ALA A 111 -16.05 15.41 -6.94
C ALA A 111 -14.71 14.76 -7.37
N LEU A 112 -13.70 14.77 -6.49
CA LEU A 112 -12.44 14.05 -6.74
C LEU A 112 -12.62 12.53 -6.79
N ALA A 113 -13.55 11.98 -6.00
CA ALA A 113 -13.88 10.55 -5.98
C ALA A 113 -14.79 10.13 -7.14
N ASP A 114 -15.64 11.01 -7.66
CA ASP A 114 -16.63 10.71 -8.67
C ASP A 114 -16.02 10.57 -10.07
N PRO A 115 -16.02 9.37 -10.69
CA PRO A 115 -15.43 9.15 -12.01
C PRO A 115 -16.11 9.96 -13.14
N GLU A 116 -17.36 10.39 -12.95
CA GLU A 116 -18.12 11.15 -13.96
C GLU A 116 -17.70 12.63 -14.00
N VAL A 117 -17.05 13.14 -12.97
CA VAL A 117 -16.56 14.52 -12.93
C VAL A 117 -15.26 14.63 -13.73
N ALA A 118 -15.30 15.42 -14.81
CA ALA A 118 -14.17 15.66 -15.69
C ALA A 118 -13.21 16.74 -15.14
N ALA A 119 -12.00 16.81 -15.72
CA ALA A 119 -10.99 17.81 -15.37
C ALA A 119 -11.47 19.26 -15.43
N SER A 120 -12.41 19.58 -16.36
CA SER A 120 -13.01 20.90 -16.49
C SER A 120 -13.96 21.28 -15.35
N GLY A 121 -14.36 20.31 -14.53
CA GLY A 121 -15.20 20.54 -13.34
C GLY A 121 -14.45 21.15 -12.14
N PHE A 122 -13.13 21.38 -12.26
CA PHE A 122 -12.30 21.89 -11.18
C PHE A 122 -11.64 23.23 -11.51
N ALA A 123 -11.74 24.17 -10.59
CA ALA A 123 -10.90 25.36 -10.54
C ALA A 123 -9.50 25.02 -9.97
N ARG A 124 -8.50 25.72 -10.45
CA ARG A 124 -7.08 25.56 -10.06
C ARG A 124 -6.41 26.93 -9.98
N PRO A 125 -5.71 27.28 -8.87
CA PRO A 125 -5.62 26.55 -7.62
C PRO A 125 -6.92 26.57 -6.82
N GLY A 126 -6.99 25.76 -5.75
CA GLY A 126 -8.13 25.68 -4.82
C GLY A 126 -7.66 25.43 -3.38
N HIS A 127 -8.55 24.89 -2.55
CA HIS A 127 -8.37 24.75 -1.11
C HIS A 127 -8.29 23.27 -0.64
N VAL A 128 -8.45 22.31 -1.53
CA VAL A 128 -8.21 20.87 -1.27
C VAL A 128 -6.94 20.45 -2.00
N PHE A 129 -6.12 19.65 -1.34
CA PHE A 129 -4.85 19.15 -1.88
C PHE A 129 -4.97 17.69 -2.29
N PRO A 130 -5.16 17.37 -3.60
CA PRO A 130 -5.14 15.99 -4.02
C PRO A 130 -3.73 15.40 -3.89
N LEU A 131 -3.65 14.17 -3.37
CA LEU A 131 -2.42 13.41 -3.25
C LEU A 131 -2.48 12.18 -4.15
N ARG A 132 -1.39 11.90 -4.88
CA ARG A 132 -1.27 10.69 -5.68
C ARG A 132 -0.80 9.53 -4.80
N ALA A 133 -1.67 8.56 -4.53
CA ALA A 133 -1.29 7.32 -3.86
C ALA A 133 -0.42 6.46 -4.76
N ARG A 134 0.58 5.79 -4.20
CA ARG A 134 1.39 4.83 -4.97
C ARG A 134 0.57 3.58 -5.29
N ALA A 135 0.67 3.10 -6.54
CA ALA A 135 0.12 1.82 -6.94
C ALA A 135 0.67 0.71 -6.03
N GLY A 136 -0.21 -0.19 -5.55
CA GLY A 136 0.11 -1.18 -4.53
C GLY A 136 -0.19 -0.72 -3.09
N GLY A 137 -0.54 0.57 -2.88
CA GLY A 137 -1.03 1.08 -1.60
C GLY A 137 0.00 0.96 -0.48
N VAL A 138 -0.46 0.67 0.75
CA VAL A 138 0.40 0.53 1.95
C VAL A 138 1.46 -0.57 1.81
N LEU A 139 1.30 -1.52 0.90
CA LEU A 139 2.30 -2.55 0.61
C LEU A 139 3.52 -1.99 -0.15
N LYS A 140 3.40 -0.82 -0.76
CA LYS A 140 4.47 -0.13 -1.49
C LYS A 140 5.01 1.08 -0.76
N ARG A 141 4.16 1.84 -0.10
CA ARG A 141 4.52 2.98 0.74
C ARG A 141 3.62 2.98 1.98
N ALA A 142 4.23 2.77 3.14
CA ALA A 142 3.53 2.70 4.42
C ALA A 142 3.13 4.11 4.92
N GLY A 143 2.34 4.85 4.13
CA GLY A 143 1.91 6.22 4.40
C GLY A 143 0.39 6.36 4.49
N HIS A 144 -0.06 7.45 5.13
CA HIS A 144 -1.48 7.78 5.32
C HIS A 144 -2.21 7.99 3.98
N THR A 145 -1.53 8.54 2.96
CA THR A 145 -2.06 8.68 1.59
C THR A 145 -2.51 7.34 1.03
N GLU A 146 -1.64 6.33 1.11
CA GLU A 146 -1.92 4.99 0.63
C GLU A 146 -2.99 4.31 1.49
N ALA A 147 -2.93 4.50 2.82
CA ALA A 147 -3.90 3.95 3.76
C ALA A 147 -5.33 4.47 3.47
N ALA A 148 -5.48 5.74 3.11
CA ALA A 148 -6.78 6.33 2.80
C ALA A 148 -7.42 5.71 1.55
N VAL A 149 -6.64 5.51 0.48
CA VAL A 149 -7.12 4.86 -0.75
C VAL A 149 -7.40 3.38 -0.51
N ASP A 150 -6.53 2.68 0.20
CA ASP A 150 -6.70 1.25 0.52
C ASP A 150 -7.96 1.00 1.36
N LEU A 151 -8.21 1.81 2.41
CA LEU A 151 -9.39 1.69 3.24
C LEU A 151 -10.68 1.91 2.45
N ALA A 152 -10.74 2.94 1.60
CA ALA A 152 -11.88 3.19 0.72
C ALA A 152 -12.11 2.01 -0.24
N THR A 153 -11.05 1.49 -0.86
CA THR A 153 -11.09 0.34 -1.76
C THR A 153 -11.56 -0.93 -1.04
N MET A 154 -11.01 -1.24 0.14
CA MET A 154 -11.42 -2.41 0.93
C MET A 154 -12.86 -2.30 1.45
N ALA A 155 -13.37 -1.08 1.61
CA ALA A 155 -14.76 -0.81 1.96
C ALA A 155 -15.73 -0.90 0.75
N GLY A 156 -15.23 -1.14 -0.47
CA GLY A 156 -16.03 -1.23 -1.70
C GLY A 156 -16.51 0.13 -2.23
N LEU A 157 -15.83 1.22 -1.85
CA LEU A 157 -16.11 2.59 -2.28
C LEU A 157 -15.11 3.03 -3.38
N SER A 158 -15.30 4.23 -3.93
CA SER A 158 -14.34 4.82 -4.87
C SER A 158 -12.95 4.90 -4.21
N PRO A 159 -11.86 4.61 -4.93
CA PRO A 159 -10.52 4.58 -4.38
C PRO A 159 -9.99 6.01 -4.11
N ALA A 160 -10.67 6.70 -3.21
CA ALA A 160 -10.38 8.06 -2.79
C ALA A 160 -10.71 8.25 -1.30
N GLY A 161 -9.79 8.83 -0.54
CA GLY A 161 -9.98 9.09 0.88
C GLY A 161 -9.53 10.49 1.27
N VAL A 162 -10.33 11.15 2.11
CA VAL A 162 -9.99 12.44 2.74
C VAL A 162 -9.18 12.16 3.98
N LEU A 163 -8.08 12.88 4.16
CA LEU A 163 -7.18 12.72 5.31
C LEU A 163 -6.64 14.06 5.77
N CYS A 164 -6.36 14.14 7.05
CA CYS A 164 -5.72 15.29 7.68
C CYS A 164 -5.16 14.89 9.04
N GLU A 165 -3.99 15.40 9.38
CA GLU A 165 -3.24 15.06 10.59
C GLU A 165 -3.91 15.62 11.85
N ILE A 166 -4.06 14.79 12.89
CA ILE A 166 -4.68 15.19 14.17
C ILE A 166 -3.67 15.99 14.98
N VAL A 167 -4.10 17.13 15.51
CA VAL A 167 -3.30 18.01 16.35
C VAL A 167 -3.84 18.05 17.77
N SER A 168 -2.95 18.26 18.72
CA SER A 168 -3.28 18.56 20.12
C SER A 168 -3.76 20.02 20.27
N ASP A 169 -4.38 20.34 21.41
CA ASP A 169 -4.95 21.69 21.67
C ASP A 169 -3.88 22.82 21.63
N ASP A 170 -2.61 22.50 21.87
CA ASP A 170 -1.49 23.44 21.77
C ASP A 170 -0.93 23.60 20.36
N GLY A 171 -1.49 22.88 19.36
CA GLY A 171 -1.09 22.90 17.95
C GLY A 171 0.07 21.96 17.62
N THR A 172 0.57 21.17 18.58
CA THR A 172 1.55 20.11 18.28
C THR A 172 0.86 18.88 17.66
N MET A 173 1.64 18.03 16.98
CA MET A 173 1.09 16.80 16.42
C MET A 173 0.73 15.81 17.53
N ALA A 174 -0.51 15.31 17.51
CA ALA A 174 -0.95 14.29 18.46
C ALA A 174 -0.17 12.98 18.23
N ARG A 175 0.30 12.37 19.32
CA ARG A 175 1.02 11.10 19.31
C ARG A 175 0.12 9.96 19.79
N LEU A 176 0.60 8.71 19.68
CA LEU A 176 -0.23 7.53 19.94
C LEU A 176 -1.04 7.58 21.24
N PRO A 177 -0.52 8.04 22.41
CA PRO A 177 -1.33 8.13 23.63
C PRO A 177 -2.52 9.11 23.50
N GLU A 178 -2.30 10.30 22.93
CA GLU A 178 -3.34 11.30 22.69
C GLU A 178 -4.33 10.83 21.63
N LEU A 179 -3.86 10.13 20.58
CA LEU A 179 -4.70 9.56 19.53
C LEU A 179 -5.62 8.46 20.06
N ILE A 180 -5.15 7.64 21.00
CA ILE A 180 -5.99 6.63 21.68
C ILE A 180 -7.09 7.32 22.50
N GLU A 181 -6.77 8.40 23.21
CA GLU A 181 -7.75 9.17 24.00
C GLU A 181 -8.76 9.87 23.09
N PHE A 182 -8.30 10.45 21.98
CA PHE A 182 -9.14 11.04 20.93
C PHE A 182 -10.12 9.98 20.35
N SER A 183 -9.61 8.81 20.02
CA SER A 183 -10.39 7.67 19.51
C SER A 183 -11.51 7.29 20.50
N LYS A 184 -11.18 7.15 21.78
CA LYS A 184 -12.15 6.82 22.84
C LYS A 184 -13.20 7.91 23.01
N THR A 185 -12.77 9.18 23.06
CA THR A 185 -13.64 10.34 23.28
C THR A 185 -14.66 10.49 22.16
N HIS A 186 -14.21 10.33 20.92
CA HIS A 186 -15.06 10.51 19.73
C HIS A 186 -15.68 9.21 19.22
N LYS A 187 -15.34 8.07 19.84
CA LYS A 187 -15.79 6.71 19.44
C LYS A 187 -15.46 6.41 17.96
N ILE A 188 -14.27 6.79 17.55
CA ILE A 188 -13.71 6.57 16.22
C ILE A 188 -12.72 5.41 16.33
N PRO A 189 -12.81 4.36 15.48
CA PRO A 189 -11.82 3.28 15.49
C PRO A 189 -10.42 3.82 15.19
N ILE A 190 -9.41 3.24 15.86
CA ILE A 190 -8.00 3.55 15.64
C ILE A 190 -7.25 2.29 15.23
N ILE A 191 -6.48 2.36 14.13
CA ILE A 191 -5.68 1.26 13.58
C ILE A 191 -4.27 1.74 13.22
N SER A 192 -3.35 0.79 12.98
CA SER A 192 -2.01 1.10 12.47
C SER A 192 -1.84 0.70 11.01
N ILE A 193 -0.98 1.43 10.28
CA ILE A 193 -0.57 1.06 8.91
C ILE A 193 0.13 -0.32 8.91
N ALA A 194 0.90 -0.64 9.95
CA ALA A 194 1.53 -1.95 10.09
C ALA A 194 0.49 -3.10 10.16
N ASP A 195 -0.64 -2.90 10.83
CA ASP A 195 -1.74 -3.87 10.86
C ASP A 195 -2.44 -3.96 9.50
N MET A 196 -2.60 -2.85 8.77
CA MET A 196 -3.13 -2.87 7.40
C MET A 196 -2.24 -3.68 6.47
N ILE A 197 -0.93 -3.50 6.53
CA ILE A 197 0.04 -4.29 5.75
C ILE A 197 -0.10 -5.78 6.06
N ARG A 198 -0.16 -6.15 7.36
CA ARG A 198 -0.37 -7.55 7.78
C ARG A 198 -1.70 -8.11 7.29
N TYR A 199 -2.76 -7.31 7.36
CA TYR A 199 -4.09 -7.70 6.90
C TYR A 199 -4.10 -7.96 5.39
N ARG A 200 -3.61 -7.03 4.56
CA ARG A 200 -3.55 -7.15 3.10
C ARG A 200 -2.71 -8.36 2.67
N ASN A 201 -1.52 -8.55 3.29
CA ASN A 201 -0.66 -9.70 3.01
C ASN A 201 -1.33 -11.07 3.29
N ARG A 202 -2.30 -11.13 4.22
CA ARG A 202 -3.02 -12.36 4.56
C ARG A 202 -4.25 -12.61 3.71
N HIS A 203 -4.91 -11.56 3.25
CA HIS A 203 -6.25 -11.66 2.62
C HIS A 203 -6.22 -11.40 1.12
N GLU A 204 -5.17 -10.78 0.59
CA GLU A 204 -5.03 -10.53 -0.84
C GLU A 204 -4.12 -11.57 -1.51
N ARG A 205 -4.48 -11.93 -2.74
CA ARG A 205 -3.64 -12.77 -3.57
C ARG A 205 -2.67 -11.88 -4.35
N LEU A 206 -1.46 -11.70 -3.80
CA LEU A 206 -0.45 -10.80 -4.34
C LEU A 206 0.39 -11.39 -5.48
N VAL A 207 0.22 -12.67 -5.79
CA VAL A 207 0.93 -13.35 -6.87
C VAL A 207 -0.02 -14.18 -7.72
N GLU A 208 0.18 -14.16 -9.03
CA GLU A 208 -0.57 -14.97 -10.00
C GLU A 208 0.34 -15.89 -10.76
N ARG A 209 -0.12 -17.13 -11.01
CA ARG A 209 0.58 -18.05 -11.89
C ARG A 209 0.37 -17.62 -13.35
N PHE A 210 1.43 -17.12 -13.95
CA PHE A 210 1.44 -16.60 -15.33
C PHE A 210 1.67 -17.69 -16.37
N SER A 211 2.58 -18.66 -16.10
CA SER A 211 2.96 -19.69 -17.06
C SER A 211 3.46 -20.93 -16.37
N SER A 212 3.52 -22.03 -17.11
CA SER A 212 4.12 -23.29 -16.64
C SER A 212 4.80 -24.01 -17.79
N ALA A 213 5.95 -24.62 -17.52
CA ALA A 213 6.72 -25.40 -18.47
C ALA A 213 7.40 -26.59 -17.79
N ARG A 214 7.60 -27.70 -18.54
CA ARG A 214 8.47 -28.80 -18.14
C ARG A 214 9.92 -28.41 -18.40
N ILE A 215 10.79 -28.61 -17.42
CA ILE A 215 12.22 -28.32 -17.53
C ILE A 215 13.02 -29.58 -17.15
N PRO A 216 13.54 -30.31 -18.13
CA PRO A 216 14.46 -31.41 -17.88
C PRO A 216 15.77 -30.86 -17.27
N THR A 217 16.24 -31.46 -16.20
CA THR A 217 17.49 -31.09 -15.53
C THR A 217 18.36 -32.34 -15.31
N LYS A 218 19.59 -32.14 -14.90
CA LYS A 218 20.48 -33.25 -14.52
C LYS A 218 20.01 -34.04 -13.28
N TYR A 219 19.02 -33.50 -12.53
CA TYR A 219 18.40 -34.13 -11.38
C TYR A 219 17.03 -34.74 -11.68
N GLY A 220 16.57 -34.64 -12.91
CA GLY A 220 15.27 -35.14 -13.37
C GLY A 220 14.38 -34.03 -13.94
N ASP A 221 13.13 -34.39 -14.18
CA ASP A 221 12.15 -33.51 -14.82
C ASP A 221 11.42 -32.66 -13.78
N PHE A 222 11.68 -31.37 -13.78
CA PHE A 222 10.96 -30.39 -12.96
C PHE A 222 9.85 -29.71 -13.77
N SER A 223 8.80 -29.28 -13.07
CA SER A 223 7.79 -28.35 -13.59
C SER A 223 8.11 -26.96 -13.10
N ALA A 224 8.43 -26.04 -13.98
CA ALA A 224 8.62 -24.64 -13.66
C ALA A 224 7.28 -23.91 -13.74
N HIS A 225 6.87 -23.26 -12.68
CA HIS A 225 5.70 -22.39 -12.63
C HIS A 225 6.17 -20.96 -12.40
N ILE A 226 5.82 -20.06 -13.32
CA ILE A 226 6.16 -18.64 -13.23
C ILE A 226 5.00 -17.92 -12.57
N TYR A 227 5.31 -17.18 -11.53
CA TYR A 227 4.39 -16.33 -10.80
C TYR A 227 4.78 -14.88 -10.97
N ARG A 228 3.81 -14.02 -11.26
CA ARG A 228 4.01 -12.56 -11.33
C ARG A 228 3.42 -11.92 -10.08
N SER A 229 4.19 -11.03 -9.46
CA SER A 229 3.73 -10.20 -8.37
C SER A 229 2.87 -9.05 -8.91
N SER A 230 1.74 -8.80 -8.25
CA SER A 230 0.87 -7.63 -8.56
C SER A 230 1.45 -6.31 -8.04
N LEU A 231 2.50 -6.36 -7.22
CA LEU A 231 3.08 -5.17 -6.59
C LEU A 231 4.20 -4.54 -7.42
N ASP A 232 4.99 -5.33 -8.14
CA ASP A 232 6.21 -4.88 -8.84
C ASP A 232 6.42 -5.52 -10.21
N GLU A 233 5.48 -6.36 -10.63
CA GLU A 233 5.54 -7.14 -11.88
C GLU A 233 6.77 -8.07 -11.98
N VAL A 234 7.48 -8.27 -10.88
CA VAL A 234 8.60 -9.20 -10.83
C VAL A 234 8.08 -10.63 -10.98
N GLU A 235 8.76 -11.40 -11.83
CA GLU A 235 8.43 -12.81 -12.04
C GLU A 235 9.27 -13.70 -11.13
N HIS A 236 8.60 -14.48 -10.29
CA HIS A 236 9.23 -15.50 -9.43
C HIS A 236 8.99 -16.89 -10.01
N LEU A 237 9.88 -17.84 -9.70
CA LEU A 237 9.74 -19.21 -10.15
C LEU A 237 9.49 -20.17 -8.99
N ALA A 238 8.60 -21.15 -9.21
CA ALA A 238 8.56 -22.37 -8.42
C ALA A 238 8.95 -23.55 -9.30
N PHE A 239 10.08 -24.20 -8.98
CA PHE A 239 10.49 -25.45 -9.58
C PHE A 239 9.94 -26.59 -8.74
N VAL A 240 9.00 -27.36 -9.30
CA VAL A 240 8.31 -28.44 -8.61
C VAL A 240 8.76 -29.76 -9.17
N TYR A 241 9.11 -30.71 -8.27
CA TYR A 241 9.40 -32.08 -8.60
C TYR A 241 8.38 -33.01 -7.95
N GLY A 242 7.82 -33.94 -8.72
CA GLY A 242 6.80 -34.87 -8.23
C GLY A 242 5.46 -34.21 -7.94
N ASP A 243 4.64 -34.89 -7.15
CA ASP A 243 3.34 -34.40 -6.68
C ASP A 243 3.51 -33.76 -5.28
N LEU A 244 3.00 -32.54 -5.12
CA LEU A 244 3.01 -31.85 -3.81
C LEU A 244 1.78 -32.21 -2.93
N ASN A 245 0.76 -32.85 -3.49
CA ASN A 245 -0.45 -33.28 -2.78
C ASN A 245 -0.28 -34.70 -2.22
N THR A 246 0.72 -34.91 -1.38
CA THR A 246 1.01 -36.20 -0.74
C THR A 246 0.72 -36.10 0.76
N ASP A 247 0.54 -37.26 1.42
CA ASP A 247 0.34 -37.31 2.88
C ASP A 247 1.59 -36.85 3.66
N GLU A 248 2.77 -36.95 3.05
CA GLU A 248 4.02 -36.46 3.62
C GLU A 248 4.31 -35.03 3.18
N PRO A 249 4.74 -34.13 4.08
CA PRO A 249 5.08 -32.76 3.75
C PRO A 249 6.20 -32.69 2.69
N PRO A 250 6.01 -31.96 1.57
CA PRO A 250 7.04 -31.84 0.55
C PRO A 250 8.24 -31.03 1.06
N LEU A 251 9.44 -31.33 0.55
CA LEU A 251 10.61 -30.50 0.79
C LEU A 251 10.47 -29.18 0.06
N VAL A 252 10.66 -28.06 0.76
CA VAL A 252 10.62 -26.72 0.16
C VAL A 252 11.89 -25.95 0.49
N ARG A 253 12.53 -25.40 -0.54
CA ARG A 253 13.61 -24.42 -0.42
C ARG A 253 13.17 -23.07 -0.97
N VAL A 254 13.29 -22.01 -0.17
CA VAL A 254 13.22 -20.63 -0.66
C VAL A 254 14.66 -20.17 -0.96
N HIS A 255 14.88 -19.69 -2.19
CA HIS A 255 16.18 -19.27 -2.70
C HIS A 255 16.07 -17.88 -3.33
N SER A 256 16.85 -16.92 -2.83
CA SER A 256 16.96 -15.59 -3.45
C SER A 256 17.96 -15.65 -4.60
N GLU A 257 17.61 -15.06 -5.73
CA GLU A 257 18.44 -14.96 -6.94
C GLU A 257 19.84 -14.45 -6.61
N CYS A 258 20.84 -15.12 -7.18
CA CYS A 258 22.22 -14.67 -7.16
C CYS A 258 22.86 -14.93 -8.52
N LEU A 259 22.79 -13.96 -9.43
CA LEU A 259 23.30 -14.11 -10.79
C LEU A 259 24.74 -14.63 -10.83
N THR A 260 25.60 -14.10 -9.98
CA THR A 260 27.03 -14.50 -9.96
C THR A 260 27.24 -15.91 -9.44
N GLY A 261 26.54 -16.32 -8.38
CA GLY A 261 26.63 -17.68 -7.82
C GLY A 261 25.89 -18.72 -8.63
N ASP A 262 24.62 -18.45 -8.95
CA ASP A 262 23.73 -19.44 -9.57
C ASP A 262 24.03 -19.69 -11.05
N VAL A 263 24.45 -18.65 -11.78
CA VAL A 263 24.64 -18.71 -13.24
C VAL A 263 26.12 -18.68 -13.62
N LEU A 264 26.91 -17.81 -12.99
CA LEU A 264 28.30 -17.61 -13.38
C LEU A 264 29.30 -18.48 -12.56
N GLY A 265 28.81 -19.22 -11.56
CA GLY A 265 29.63 -20.11 -10.74
C GLY A 265 30.70 -19.39 -9.91
N SER A 266 30.40 -18.19 -9.41
CA SER A 266 31.29 -17.41 -8.58
C SER A 266 31.67 -18.18 -7.31
N LEU A 267 32.98 -18.17 -6.97
CA LEU A 267 33.49 -18.72 -5.73
C LEU A 267 33.47 -17.74 -4.55
N ARG A 268 32.90 -16.55 -4.74
CA ARG A 268 32.74 -15.56 -3.65
C ARG A 268 31.56 -15.86 -2.73
N CYS A 269 30.63 -16.70 -3.18
CA CYS A 269 29.47 -17.15 -2.40
C CYS A 269 29.22 -18.64 -2.66
N ASP A 270 28.34 -19.22 -1.86
CA ASP A 270 27.90 -20.61 -1.97
C ASP A 270 26.48 -20.75 -2.58
N CYS A 271 25.89 -19.67 -3.12
CA CYS A 271 24.52 -19.65 -3.64
C CYS A 271 24.28 -20.73 -4.68
N GLY A 272 25.14 -20.84 -5.69
CA GLY A 272 25.02 -21.87 -6.74
C GLY A 272 25.11 -23.30 -6.19
N SER A 273 26.02 -23.57 -5.25
CA SER A 273 26.11 -24.88 -4.61
C SER A 273 24.92 -25.19 -3.71
N GLN A 274 24.33 -24.19 -3.05
CA GLN A 274 23.10 -24.33 -2.28
C GLN A 274 21.91 -24.67 -3.18
N LEU A 275 21.78 -23.98 -4.33
CA LEU A 275 20.73 -24.26 -5.30
C LEU A 275 20.87 -25.67 -5.87
N ASP A 276 22.09 -26.04 -6.27
CA ASP A 276 22.40 -27.37 -6.81
C ASP A 276 22.07 -28.49 -5.81
N THR A 277 22.46 -28.31 -4.56
CA THR A 277 22.15 -29.22 -3.45
C THR A 277 20.64 -29.32 -3.20
N ALA A 278 19.92 -28.20 -3.21
CA ALA A 278 18.48 -28.19 -3.01
C ALA A 278 17.74 -28.94 -4.12
N MET A 279 18.13 -28.73 -5.40
CA MET A 279 17.55 -29.47 -6.52
C MET A 279 17.77 -30.98 -6.40
N LYS A 280 18.98 -31.38 -6.00
CA LYS A 280 19.31 -32.79 -5.77
C LYS A 280 18.46 -33.40 -4.66
N LEU A 281 18.39 -32.76 -3.49
CA LEU A 281 17.62 -33.24 -2.33
C LEU A 281 16.13 -33.36 -2.64
N VAL A 282 15.55 -32.39 -3.33
CA VAL A 282 14.13 -32.42 -3.76
C VAL A 282 13.88 -33.59 -4.70
N ALA A 283 14.78 -33.85 -5.65
CA ALA A 283 14.65 -34.98 -6.59
C ALA A 283 14.81 -36.33 -5.86
N GLU A 284 15.76 -36.46 -4.96
CA GLU A 284 15.98 -37.67 -4.13
C GLU A 284 14.80 -37.95 -3.20
N ASN A 285 14.15 -36.92 -2.68
CA ASN A 285 12.94 -37.05 -1.85
C ASN A 285 11.70 -37.48 -2.66
N GLY A 286 11.72 -37.36 -3.99
CA GLY A 286 10.62 -37.73 -4.88
C GLY A 286 9.51 -36.68 -4.96
N SER A 287 9.43 -35.72 -4.03
CA SER A 287 8.48 -34.59 -4.09
C SER A 287 9.06 -33.35 -3.40
N GLY A 288 8.80 -32.16 -3.95
CA GLY A 288 9.20 -30.91 -3.35
C GLY A 288 9.22 -29.74 -4.31
N ALA A 289 9.62 -28.58 -3.80
CA ALA A 289 9.66 -27.35 -4.57
C ALA A 289 10.85 -26.47 -4.19
N ILE A 290 11.37 -25.74 -5.17
CA ILE A 290 12.29 -24.63 -4.97
C ILE A 290 11.57 -23.35 -5.38
N VAL A 291 11.34 -22.45 -4.43
CA VAL A 291 10.79 -21.12 -4.66
C VAL A 291 11.96 -20.18 -4.92
N TYR A 292 12.18 -19.84 -6.18
CA TYR A 292 13.26 -18.97 -6.63
C TYR A 292 12.75 -17.53 -6.75
N LEU A 293 13.19 -16.69 -5.80
CA LEU A 293 12.77 -15.28 -5.71
C LEU A 293 13.70 -14.42 -6.57
N ARG A 294 13.16 -13.78 -7.59
CA ARG A 294 13.87 -12.85 -8.47
C ARG A 294 13.70 -11.41 -7.99
N GLY A 295 14.59 -10.52 -8.41
CA GLY A 295 14.56 -9.10 -8.05
C GLY A 295 15.03 -8.79 -6.61
N HIS A 296 15.37 -9.81 -5.84
CA HIS A 296 15.97 -9.70 -4.52
C HIS A 296 17.33 -10.41 -4.54
N GLU A 297 18.33 -9.74 -5.10
CA GLU A 297 19.71 -10.27 -5.16
C GLU A 297 20.17 -10.72 -3.78
N ALA A 298 20.78 -11.88 -3.70
CA ALA A 298 21.40 -12.37 -2.47
C ALA A 298 22.46 -11.37 -1.99
N VAL A 299 22.63 -11.25 -0.67
CA VAL A 299 23.55 -10.28 -0.02
C VAL A 299 24.97 -10.32 -0.61
N SER A 300 25.41 -11.48 -1.13
CA SER A 300 26.70 -11.65 -1.82
C SER A 300 26.88 -10.75 -3.04
N TYR A 301 25.80 -10.36 -3.75
CA TYR A 301 25.88 -9.46 -4.91
C TYR A 301 26.11 -8.01 -4.48
N THR A 302 25.51 -7.56 -3.37
CA THR A 302 25.67 -6.20 -2.86
C THR A 302 27.10 -5.88 -2.41
N HIS A 303 27.91 -6.91 -2.11
CA HIS A 303 29.34 -6.76 -1.78
C HIS A 303 30.28 -6.69 -3.00
N LEU A 304 29.73 -6.77 -4.23
CA LEU A 304 30.49 -6.59 -5.47
C LEU A 304 30.56 -5.13 -5.95
N THR A 305 29.70 -4.27 -5.42
CA THR A 305 29.78 -2.81 -5.63
C THR A 305 30.87 -2.24 -4.72
N LEU A 306 32.06 -2.09 -5.27
CA LEU A 306 33.14 -1.29 -4.71
C LEU A 306 32.95 0.17 -5.08
#